data_55960a6381cd7f979b36c3fc9a8fc0bd
#
_entry.id   55960a6381cd7f979b36c3fc9a8fc0bd
#
_cell.length_a   1.000
_cell.length_b   1.000
_cell.length_c   1.000
_cell.angle_alpha   90.00
_cell.angle_beta   90.00
_cell.angle_gamma   90.00
#
_symmetry.space_group_name_H-M   'P 1'
#
loop_
_entity.id
_entity.type
_entity.pdbx_description
1 polymer ?
#
loop_
_entity_poly.entity_id
_entity_poly.type
_entity_poly.pdbx_seq_one_letter_code
_entity_poly.pdbx_strand_id
1 'polypeptide(L)'
;MFGIKRQVIAQHERGLYLKDRSIVKILEPGVYWIVDPLGRVKIEVYDITEPAFAHAYVDVLIKDRAALCEKYFQRVELGEFEVGLVYKNGKLATVLAPATRLLYWKGPVDVRVEVQDIASDFEIPRALVRLIANARGSELAMAVRNTVYPAEVADKSVGLLFVDGELIKTLQPGLYAFWKYNRTVKVEQMDTRLQAMEVSGQEILTKDKVSLRANLAAQYQITDPVTAVKALVDITGTLYRELQFALRASIGTRTLDTLLGDKGELDRVVFETVRDKVAEYGVVMKSVGVKDVILPGEMKEILNQVVQAEKAAQANIIKRREETAATRSLLNTARLMDENPVLLRLKELEALEKITEKVDKLTVFGGLDGVMRDMVKIHV
;
A
#
# COMPACT_ATOMS: atom_id res chain seq x y z
N MET A 1 -2.29 52.45 60.19
CA MET A 1 -2.38 52.90 58.78
C MET A 1 -3.82 52.84 58.39
N PHE A 2 -4.44 53.92 58.06
CA PHE A 2 -5.86 53.98 57.67
C PHE A 2 -6.00 53.23 56.35
N GLY A 3 -6.85 52.22 56.32
CA GLY A 3 -7.05 51.29 55.17
C GLY A 3 -7.73 51.96 53.97
N ILE A 4 -7.10 52.99 53.42
CA ILE A 4 -7.56 53.59 52.12
C ILE A 4 -6.61 53.12 51.05
N LYS A 5 -7.16 52.38 50.07
CA LYS A 5 -6.42 51.94 48.90
C LYS A 5 -6.91 52.70 47.67
N ARG A 6 -5.96 53.20 46.88
CA ARG A 6 -6.26 53.76 45.55
C ARG A 6 -6.08 52.65 44.52
N GLN A 7 -7.14 52.31 43.78
CA GLN A 7 -7.07 51.35 42.72
C GLN A 7 -7.40 52.06 41.40
N VAL A 8 -6.55 51.89 40.42
CA VAL A 8 -6.77 52.38 39.06
C VAL A 8 -7.15 51.18 38.17
N ILE A 9 -8.20 51.31 37.39
CA ILE A 9 -8.64 50.37 36.39
C ILE A 9 -8.48 51.04 35.02
N ALA A 10 -7.63 50.47 34.16
CA ALA A 10 -7.39 50.99 32.82
C ALA A 10 -8.56 50.73 31.87
N GLN A 11 -8.54 51.34 30.67
CA GLN A 11 -9.65 51.20 29.67
C GLN A 11 -9.82 49.77 29.19
N HIS A 12 -8.71 49.01 29.11
CA HIS A 12 -8.70 47.62 28.70
C HIS A 12 -8.89 46.64 29.88
N GLU A 13 -9.20 47.16 31.09
CA GLU A 13 -9.35 46.35 32.29
C GLU A 13 -10.76 46.43 32.87
N ARG A 14 -11.10 45.42 33.67
CA ARG A 14 -12.26 45.41 34.58
C ARG A 14 -11.83 44.95 35.96
N GLY A 15 -12.36 45.53 37.00
CA GLY A 15 -12.11 45.16 38.37
C GLY A 15 -13.25 44.34 38.96
N LEU A 16 -12.97 43.12 39.43
CA LEU A 16 -13.92 42.35 40.22
C LEU A 16 -13.83 42.79 41.71
N TYR A 17 -14.86 43.50 42.18
CA TYR A 17 -14.92 43.97 43.56
C TYR A 17 -15.54 42.89 44.45
N LEU A 18 -14.72 42.32 45.30
CA LEU A 18 -15.07 41.27 46.28
C LEU A 18 -15.12 41.90 47.67
N LYS A 19 -16.22 41.66 48.38
CA LYS A 19 -16.33 41.99 49.82
C LYS A 19 -16.70 40.72 50.58
N ASP A 20 -15.95 40.42 51.61
CA ASP A 20 -16.10 39.18 52.40
C ASP A 20 -16.16 37.91 51.48
N ARG A 21 -15.29 37.87 50.47
CA ARG A 21 -15.20 36.82 49.44
C ARG A 21 -16.43 36.72 48.53
N SER A 22 -17.39 37.66 48.59
CA SER A 22 -18.57 37.70 47.72
C SER A 22 -18.43 38.75 46.66
N ILE A 23 -18.83 38.43 45.43
CA ILE A 23 -18.83 39.39 44.32
C ILE A 23 -19.97 40.41 44.53
N VAL A 24 -19.59 41.66 44.68
CA VAL A 24 -20.55 42.75 44.87
C VAL A 24 -20.84 43.50 43.56
N LYS A 25 -19.81 43.89 42.84
CA LYS A 25 -19.91 44.64 41.57
C LYS A 25 -18.66 44.48 40.72
N ILE A 26 -18.81 44.83 39.45
CA ILE A 26 -17.69 44.96 38.53
C ILE A 26 -17.37 46.43 38.33
N LEU A 27 -16.10 46.79 38.49
CA LEU A 27 -15.59 48.15 38.35
C LEU A 27 -15.22 48.37 36.88
N GLU A 28 -15.76 49.47 36.33
CA GLU A 28 -15.42 49.98 35.01
C GLU A 28 -14.11 50.82 35.07
N PRO A 29 -13.51 51.20 33.94
CA PRO A 29 -12.32 52.04 33.92
C PRO A 29 -12.51 53.31 34.73
N GLY A 30 -11.51 53.62 35.57
CA GLY A 30 -11.55 54.78 36.46
C GLY A 30 -10.60 54.65 37.67
N VAL A 31 -10.65 55.68 38.53
CA VAL A 31 -9.88 55.69 39.76
C VAL A 31 -10.84 55.56 40.95
N TYR A 32 -10.58 54.50 41.74
CA TYR A 32 -11.43 54.16 42.88
C TYR A 32 -10.65 54.31 44.19
N TRP A 33 -11.25 55.03 45.15
CA TRP A 33 -10.72 55.10 46.49
C TRP A 33 -11.55 54.17 47.39
N ILE A 34 -10.89 53.19 47.98
CA ILE A 34 -11.57 52.16 48.72
C ILE A 34 -11.15 52.32 50.21
N VAL A 35 -12.15 52.50 51.04
CA VAL A 35 -11.97 52.53 52.48
C VAL A 35 -12.27 51.15 53.03
N ASP A 36 -11.23 50.47 53.47
CA ASP A 36 -11.30 49.08 53.98
C ASP A 36 -10.48 48.93 55.27
N PRO A 37 -11.01 49.40 56.36
CA PRO A 37 -10.29 49.36 57.68
C PRO A 37 -10.17 47.91 58.19
N LEU A 38 -11.03 47.00 57.75
CA LEU A 38 -11.09 45.61 58.22
C LEU A 38 -10.43 44.61 57.28
N GLY A 39 -9.89 45.04 56.12
CA GLY A 39 -9.25 44.16 55.15
C GLY A 39 -10.17 43.16 54.47
N ARG A 40 -11.48 43.48 54.33
CA ARG A 40 -12.51 42.62 53.76
C ARG A 40 -12.69 42.78 52.26
N VAL A 41 -12.09 43.83 51.69
CA VAL A 41 -12.26 44.14 50.25
C VAL A 41 -11.05 43.66 49.46
N LYS A 42 -11.29 42.86 48.45
CA LYS A 42 -10.29 42.43 47.45
C LYS A 42 -10.77 42.91 46.06
N ILE A 43 -9.86 43.48 45.29
CA ILE A 43 -10.11 43.80 43.89
C ILE A 43 -9.18 42.91 43.04
N GLU A 44 -9.76 42.18 42.14
CA GLU A 44 -9.06 41.41 41.10
C GLU A 44 -9.24 42.11 39.78
N VAL A 45 -8.13 42.46 39.12
CA VAL A 45 -8.14 43.18 37.85
C VAL A 45 -7.95 42.19 36.72
N TYR A 46 -8.80 42.25 35.72
CA TYR A 46 -8.80 41.42 34.54
C TYR A 46 -8.61 42.25 33.28
N ASP A 47 -7.71 41.78 32.41
CA ASP A 47 -7.53 42.36 31.10
C ASP A 47 -8.64 41.80 30.16
N ILE A 48 -9.49 42.66 29.65
CA ILE A 48 -10.59 42.27 28.77
C ILE A 48 -10.14 42.10 27.31
N THR A 49 -8.88 42.36 26.98
CA THR A 49 -8.30 41.97 25.68
C THR A 49 -8.09 40.47 25.59
N GLU A 50 -7.96 39.80 26.74
CA GLU A 50 -8.08 38.35 26.90
C GLU A 50 -9.51 38.03 27.39
N PRO A 51 -10.45 37.81 26.49
CA PRO A 51 -11.88 37.84 26.85
C PRO A 51 -12.32 36.63 27.71
N ALA A 52 -11.54 35.54 27.78
CA ALA A 52 -11.92 34.37 28.57
C ALA A 52 -11.86 34.65 30.08
N PHE A 53 -12.98 34.45 30.76
CA PHE A 53 -13.05 34.62 32.22
C PHE A 53 -13.08 33.26 32.89
N ALA A 54 -11.90 32.82 33.35
CA ALA A 54 -11.72 31.60 34.14
C ALA A 54 -11.59 31.91 35.60
N HIS A 55 -12.66 31.75 36.37
CA HIS A 55 -12.68 32.01 37.80
C HIS A 55 -13.55 31.00 38.56
N ALA A 56 -13.22 30.76 39.84
CA ALA A 56 -14.00 29.83 40.67
C ALA A 56 -15.46 30.24 40.89
N TYR A 57 -15.77 31.53 40.68
CA TYR A 57 -17.13 32.06 40.88
C TYR A 57 -17.97 32.14 39.59
N VAL A 58 -17.59 31.45 38.50
CA VAL A 58 -18.37 31.45 37.27
C VAL A 58 -19.78 30.96 37.51
N ASP A 59 -19.97 29.86 38.24
CA ASP A 59 -21.29 29.30 38.56
C ASP A 59 -22.12 30.23 39.46
N VAL A 60 -21.49 30.91 40.41
CA VAL A 60 -22.13 31.88 41.29
C VAL A 60 -22.58 33.12 40.51
N LEU A 61 -21.76 33.62 39.57
CA LEU A 61 -22.13 34.73 38.69
C LEU A 61 -23.32 34.38 37.82
N ILE A 62 -23.35 33.18 37.29
CA ILE A 62 -24.42 32.72 36.40
C ILE A 62 -25.74 32.55 37.18
N LYS A 63 -25.68 31.95 38.39
CA LYS A 63 -26.90 31.62 39.14
C LYS A 63 -27.41 32.79 39.99
N ASP A 64 -26.51 33.42 40.78
CA ASP A 64 -26.89 34.36 41.82
C ASP A 64 -26.75 35.83 41.39
N ARG A 65 -26.04 36.10 40.31
CA ARG A 65 -25.75 37.45 39.82
C ARG A 65 -26.07 37.61 38.33
N ALA A 66 -27.18 37.05 37.86
CA ALA A 66 -27.58 37.03 36.45
C ALA A 66 -27.52 38.42 35.76
N ALA A 67 -28.00 39.49 36.43
CA ALA A 67 -27.96 40.84 35.88
C ALA A 67 -26.52 41.36 35.64
N LEU A 68 -25.55 41.05 36.54
CA LEU A 68 -24.14 41.38 36.30
C LEU A 68 -23.55 40.53 35.21
N CYS A 69 -23.94 39.23 35.16
CA CYS A 69 -23.49 38.32 34.12
C CYS A 69 -23.94 38.82 32.73
N GLU A 70 -25.20 39.14 32.57
CA GLU A 70 -25.76 39.65 31.27
C GLU A 70 -25.12 40.97 30.84
N LYS A 71 -24.85 41.88 31.79
CA LYS A 71 -24.26 43.18 31.44
C LYS A 71 -22.82 43.05 30.95
N TYR A 72 -21.99 42.26 31.58
CA TYR A 72 -20.54 42.29 31.37
C TYR A 72 -20.00 41.05 30.65
N PHE A 73 -20.78 39.96 30.59
CA PHE A 73 -20.31 38.69 30.01
C PHE A 73 -21.23 38.16 28.93
N GLN A 74 -20.63 37.41 28.03
CA GLN A 74 -21.30 36.46 27.18
C GLN A 74 -21.19 35.07 27.78
N ARG A 75 -22.33 34.45 28.07
CA ARG A 75 -22.37 33.09 28.64
C ARG A 75 -22.27 32.06 27.51
N VAL A 76 -21.42 31.08 27.72
CA VAL A 76 -21.30 29.87 26.89
C VAL A 76 -21.53 28.66 27.77
N GLU A 77 -22.45 27.83 27.39
CA GLU A 77 -22.78 26.58 28.07
C GLU A 77 -23.02 25.51 27.00
N LEU A 78 -22.19 24.45 27.06
CA LEU A 78 -22.21 23.35 26.10
C LEU A 78 -22.77 22.10 26.75
N GLY A 79 -23.58 21.37 26.01
CA GLY A 79 -24.07 20.04 26.38
C GLY A 79 -22.96 18.96 26.34
N GLU A 80 -23.30 17.75 26.76
CA GLU A 80 -22.38 16.61 26.81
C GLU A 80 -21.87 16.16 25.42
N PHE A 81 -22.60 16.50 24.37
CA PHE A 81 -22.27 16.16 22.97
C PHE A 81 -22.13 17.40 22.09
N GLU A 82 -21.82 18.54 22.69
CA GLU A 82 -21.65 19.80 21.96
C GLU A 82 -20.22 20.31 22.06
N VAL A 83 -19.65 20.71 20.95
CA VAL A 83 -18.33 21.35 20.83
C VAL A 83 -18.52 22.82 20.47
N GLY A 84 -17.82 23.72 21.13
CA GLY A 84 -17.86 25.14 20.85
C GLY A 84 -16.66 25.58 20.01
N LEU A 85 -16.93 26.14 18.82
CA LEU A 85 -15.93 26.77 17.98
C LEU A 85 -15.90 28.27 18.31
N VAL A 86 -14.81 28.73 18.91
CA VAL A 86 -14.66 30.10 19.39
C VAL A 86 -13.93 30.94 18.37
N TYR A 87 -14.61 31.94 17.86
CA TYR A 87 -14.04 32.94 16.96
C TYR A 87 -13.75 34.23 17.75
N LYS A 88 -12.52 34.73 17.66
CA LYS A 88 -12.11 36.04 18.18
C LYS A 88 -11.84 36.96 16.99
N ASN A 89 -12.57 38.07 16.90
CA ASN A 89 -12.48 39.01 15.77
C ASN A 89 -12.58 38.31 14.39
N GLY A 90 -13.53 37.39 14.26
CA GLY A 90 -13.80 36.65 13.03
C GLY A 90 -12.80 35.51 12.69
N LYS A 91 -11.78 35.25 13.54
CA LYS A 91 -10.82 34.18 13.35
C LYS A 91 -11.04 33.06 14.37
N LEU A 92 -11.01 31.81 13.93
CA LEU A 92 -11.09 30.66 14.81
C LEU A 92 -9.86 30.65 15.77
N ALA A 93 -10.13 30.86 17.05
CA ALA A 93 -9.10 31.02 18.08
C ALA A 93 -8.89 29.76 18.91
N THR A 94 -9.99 29.09 19.30
CA THR A 94 -9.92 27.89 20.14
C THR A 94 -11.17 27.03 19.98
N VAL A 95 -11.13 25.84 20.57
CA VAL A 95 -12.25 24.89 20.61
C VAL A 95 -12.54 24.56 22.07
N LEU A 96 -13.80 24.65 22.45
CA LEU A 96 -14.28 24.26 23.78
C LEU A 96 -14.77 22.81 23.77
N ALA A 97 -14.36 22.07 24.79
CA ALA A 97 -14.78 20.69 24.99
C ALA A 97 -16.29 20.59 25.35
N PRO A 98 -16.90 19.44 25.15
CA PRO A 98 -18.23 19.14 25.67
C PRO A 98 -18.36 19.40 27.17
N ALA A 99 -19.57 19.68 27.62
CA ALA A 99 -19.92 19.98 29.00
C ALA A 99 -19.15 21.18 29.62
N THR A 100 -18.60 22.06 28.77
CA THR A 100 -17.88 23.26 29.21
C THR A 100 -18.86 24.40 29.50
N ARG A 101 -18.66 25.04 30.64
CA ARG A 101 -19.34 26.27 31.00
C ARG A 101 -18.31 27.37 31.18
N LEU A 102 -18.41 28.46 30.44
CA LEU A 102 -17.45 29.55 30.41
C LEU A 102 -18.14 30.91 30.22
N LEU A 103 -17.51 31.96 30.74
CA LEU A 103 -17.91 33.34 30.48
C LEU A 103 -16.84 34.05 29.67
N TYR A 104 -17.25 34.88 28.75
CA TYR A 104 -16.39 35.80 28.00
C TYR A 104 -16.73 37.22 28.32
N TRP A 105 -15.73 38.07 28.64
CA TRP A 105 -15.94 39.50 28.81
C TRP A 105 -16.50 40.13 27.53
N LYS A 106 -17.54 40.88 27.67
CA LYS A 106 -18.00 41.83 26.63
C LYS A 106 -17.05 43.01 26.59
N GLY A 107 -16.33 43.21 25.51
CA GLY A 107 -15.28 44.21 25.43
C GLY A 107 -14.80 44.47 24.00
N PRO A 108 -13.54 44.88 23.84
CA PRO A 108 -12.97 45.25 22.56
C PRO A 108 -12.80 44.06 21.60
N VAL A 109 -12.78 42.83 22.12
CA VAL A 109 -12.66 41.63 21.33
C VAL A 109 -14.03 41.06 21.06
N ASP A 110 -14.41 40.98 19.77
CA ASP A 110 -15.65 40.32 19.36
C ASP A 110 -15.49 38.82 19.49
N VAL A 111 -16.28 38.19 20.36
CA VAL A 111 -16.28 36.76 20.59
C VAL A 111 -17.57 36.15 20.08
N ARG A 112 -17.45 35.24 19.10
CA ARG A 112 -18.56 34.44 18.59
C ARG A 112 -18.28 32.97 18.85
N VAL A 113 -19.27 32.28 19.39
CA VAL A 113 -19.20 30.84 19.63
C VAL A 113 -20.22 30.12 18.76
N GLU A 114 -19.77 29.25 17.91
CA GLU A 114 -20.61 28.34 17.13
C GLU A 114 -20.62 26.98 17.80
N VAL A 115 -21.82 26.48 18.08
CA VAL A 115 -22.01 25.18 18.73
C VAL A 115 -22.24 24.13 17.65
N GLN A 116 -21.46 23.05 17.69
CA GLN A 116 -21.61 21.87 16.83
C GLN A 116 -22.02 20.69 17.68
N ASP A 117 -23.14 20.04 17.33
CA ASP A 117 -23.55 18.75 17.90
C ASP A 117 -22.70 17.64 17.28
N ILE A 118 -21.99 16.91 18.12
CA ILE A 118 -21.12 15.79 17.74
C ILE A 118 -21.71 14.42 18.08
N ALA A 119 -22.96 14.35 18.54
CA ALA A 119 -23.60 13.08 18.84
C ALA A 119 -23.80 12.27 17.56
N SER A 120 -24.37 12.90 16.54
CA SER A 120 -24.69 12.28 15.25
C SER A 120 -23.63 12.53 14.18
N ASP A 121 -23.04 13.74 14.16
CA ASP A 121 -22.02 14.11 13.17
C ASP A 121 -20.75 14.61 13.86
N PHE A 122 -19.78 13.72 13.98
CA PHE A 122 -18.48 13.98 14.57
C PHE A 122 -17.39 14.25 13.53
N GLU A 123 -17.74 14.31 12.25
CA GLU A 123 -16.82 14.72 11.18
C GLU A 123 -16.66 16.24 11.17
N ILE A 124 -15.42 16.70 11.15
CA ILE A 124 -15.12 18.13 11.09
C ILE A 124 -15.31 18.61 9.66
N PRO A 125 -16.07 19.70 9.43
CA PRO A 125 -16.25 20.26 8.09
C PRO A 125 -14.92 20.54 7.38
N ARG A 126 -14.84 20.19 6.10
CA ARG A 126 -13.59 20.29 5.31
C ARG A 126 -12.94 21.68 5.35
N ALA A 127 -13.74 22.74 5.45
CA ALA A 127 -13.25 24.11 5.58
C ALA A 127 -12.42 24.29 6.86
N LEU A 128 -12.85 23.68 7.97
CA LEU A 128 -12.18 23.76 9.27
C LEU A 128 -10.96 22.82 9.35
N VAL A 129 -10.99 21.68 8.67
CA VAL A 129 -9.86 20.71 8.66
C VAL A 129 -8.56 21.39 8.25
N ARG A 130 -8.59 22.21 7.20
CA ARG A 130 -7.41 22.96 6.73
C ARG A 130 -6.95 24.03 7.72
N LEU A 131 -7.87 24.71 8.38
CA LEU A 131 -7.53 25.71 9.40
C LEU A 131 -6.88 25.04 10.61
N ILE A 132 -7.43 23.93 11.06
CA ILE A 132 -6.89 23.14 12.18
C ILE A 132 -5.50 22.57 11.84
N ALA A 133 -5.31 22.03 10.65
CA ALA A 133 -4.04 21.47 10.21
C ALA A 133 -2.91 22.53 10.15
N ASN A 134 -3.26 23.77 9.86
CA ASN A 134 -2.31 24.90 9.78
C ASN A 134 -2.12 25.68 11.08
N ALA A 135 -2.85 25.36 12.15
CA ALA A 135 -2.84 26.06 13.42
C ALA A 135 -1.60 25.75 14.28
N ARG A 136 -0.40 26.01 13.74
CA ARG A 136 0.87 25.71 14.46
C ARG A 136 1.14 26.80 15.52
N GLY A 137 1.46 26.36 16.78
CA GLY A 137 1.90 27.25 17.85
C GLY A 137 0.83 28.19 18.41
N SER A 138 -0.43 28.04 18.05
CA SER A 138 -1.56 28.85 18.50
C SER A 138 -2.34 28.17 19.64
N GLU A 139 -3.22 28.96 20.32
CA GLU A 139 -4.19 28.43 21.28
C GLU A 139 -5.03 27.32 20.69
N LEU A 140 -5.44 27.48 19.42
CA LEU A 140 -6.16 26.48 18.64
C LEU A 140 -5.38 25.16 18.51
N ALA A 141 -4.07 25.23 18.20
CA ALA A 141 -3.23 24.04 18.07
C ALA A 141 -3.19 23.23 19.37
N MET A 142 -3.12 23.89 20.52
CA MET A 142 -3.15 23.24 21.82
C MET A 142 -4.51 22.60 22.10
N ALA A 143 -5.60 23.31 21.81
CA ALA A 143 -6.96 22.81 22.02
C ALA A 143 -7.30 21.57 21.17
N VAL A 144 -6.84 21.53 19.89
CA VAL A 144 -7.19 20.43 18.97
C VAL A 144 -6.26 19.22 19.07
N ARG A 145 -5.08 19.36 19.65
CA ARG A 145 -4.02 18.33 19.65
C ARG A 145 -4.48 16.95 20.13
N ASN A 146 -5.27 16.91 21.19
CA ASN A 146 -5.74 15.67 21.81
C ASN A 146 -7.22 15.37 21.51
N THR A 147 -7.92 16.30 20.89
CA THR A 147 -9.37 16.26 20.74
C THR A 147 -9.82 15.96 19.30
N VAL A 148 -8.89 16.09 18.35
CA VAL A 148 -9.12 15.82 16.92
C VAL A 148 -8.27 14.65 16.48
N TYR A 149 -8.85 13.78 15.67
CA TYR A 149 -8.18 12.72 14.93
C TYR A 149 -8.08 13.12 13.45
N PRO A 150 -6.91 13.54 12.97
CA PRO A 150 -6.71 13.80 11.55
C PRO A 150 -6.51 12.48 10.82
N ALA A 151 -7.09 12.34 9.63
CA ALA A 151 -6.91 11.20 8.75
C ALA A 151 -6.72 11.68 7.31
N GLU A 152 -5.66 11.22 6.69
CA GLU A 152 -5.41 11.45 5.27
C GLU A 152 -5.55 10.12 4.54
N VAL A 153 -6.45 10.05 3.57
CA VAL A 153 -6.61 8.89 2.70
C VAL A 153 -5.91 9.19 1.39
N ALA A 154 -4.89 8.39 1.08
CA ALA A 154 -4.07 8.55 -0.11
C ALA A 154 -4.88 8.29 -1.40
N ASP A 155 -4.40 8.82 -2.53
CA ASP A 155 -4.97 8.52 -3.84
C ASP A 155 -4.95 7.00 -4.11
N LYS A 156 -6.02 6.50 -4.73
CA LYS A 156 -6.21 5.06 -5.03
C LYS A 156 -6.21 4.16 -3.79
N SER A 157 -6.47 4.72 -2.62
CA SER A 157 -6.71 3.99 -1.38
C SER A 157 -8.13 4.25 -0.88
N VAL A 158 -8.64 3.34 -0.10
CA VAL A 158 -9.91 3.48 0.61
C VAL A 158 -9.62 3.54 2.10
N GLY A 159 -10.15 4.55 2.78
CA GLY A 159 -10.12 4.64 4.24
C GLY A 159 -11.32 3.90 4.84
N LEU A 160 -11.08 3.09 5.85
CA LEU A 160 -12.10 2.41 6.63
C LEU A 160 -12.19 3.09 7.99
N LEU A 161 -13.29 3.78 8.25
CA LEU A 161 -13.50 4.51 9.49
C LEU A 161 -14.12 3.61 10.55
N PHE A 162 -13.37 3.38 11.61
CA PHE A 162 -13.83 2.67 12.80
C PHE A 162 -14.09 3.66 13.94
N VAL A 163 -15.21 3.47 14.62
CA VAL A 163 -15.57 4.19 15.84
C VAL A 163 -15.91 3.15 16.91
N ASP A 164 -15.22 3.24 18.03
CA ASP A 164 -15.37 2.30 19.18
C ASP A 164 -15.26 0.82 18.76
N GLY A 165 -14.46 0.55 17.71
CA GLY A 165 -14.23 -0.77 17.17
C GLY A 165 -15.19 -1.21 16.07
N GLU A 166 -16.24 -0.44 15.78
CA GLU A 166 -17.19 -0.74 14.72
C GLU A 166 -16.85 0.01 13.42
N LEU A 167 -16.95 -0.67 12.28
CA LEU A 167 -16.80 -0.06 10.96
C LEU A 167 -18.06 0.74 10.63
N ILE A 168 -17.93 2.07 10.58
CA ILE A 168 -19.04 2.99 10.35
C ILE A 168 -19.21 3.32 8.87
N LYS A 169 -18.14 3.70 8.18
CA LYS A 169 -18.19 4.05 6.76
C LYS A 169 -16.84 3.93 6.06
N THR A 170 -16.88 3.94 4.74
CA THR A 170 -15.71 4.05 3.87
C THR A 170 -15.45 5.51 3.51
N LEU A 171 -14.17 5.89 3.47
CA LEU A 171 -13.70 7.22 3.10
C LEU A 171 -13.01 7.17 1.75
N GLN A 172 -13.37 8.09 0.89
CA GLN A 172 -12.70 8.31 -0.40
C GLN A 172 -11.35 9.03 -0.17
N PRO A 173 -10.44 9.05 -1.15
CA PRO A 173 -9.21 9.83 -1.06
C PRO A 173 -9.45 11.28 -0.67
N GLY A 174 -8.69 11.77 0.31
CA GLY A 174 -8.83 13.12 0.81
C GLY A 174 -8.38 13.30 2.26
N LEU A 175 -8.51 14.54 2.74
CA LEU A 175 -8.17 14.91 4.10
C LEU A 175 -9.46 15.00 4.93
N TYR A 176 -9.45 14.33 6.05
CA TYR A 176 -10.54 14.26 7.03
C TYR A 176 -10.03 14.59 8.41
N ALA A 177 -10.95 14.99 9.28
CA ALA A 177 -10.69 15.10 10.70
C ALA A 177 -11.97 14.77 11.47
N PHE A 178 -11.82 14.18 12.64
CA PHE A 178 -12.92 13.70 13.46
C PHE A 178 -12.73 14.13 14.91
N TRP A 179 -13.84 14.52 15.57
CA TRP A 179 -13.84 14.77 17.00
C TRP A 179 -13.68 13.46 17.77
N LYS A 180 -12.74 13.44 18.73
CA LYS A 180 -12.45 12.27 19.59
C LYS A 180 -13.18 12.28 20.91
N TYR A 181 -13.98 13.30 21.18
CA TYR A 181 -14.70 13.38 22.44
C TYR A 181 -15.62 12.18 22.64
N ASN A 182 -15.45 11.50 23.80
CA ASN A 182 -16.25 10.35 24.23
C ASN A 182 -16.27 9.17 23.23
N ARG A 183 -15.26 9.06 22.34
CA ARG A 183 -15.17 7.96 21.36
C ARG A 183 -13.74 7.70 20.93
N THR A 184 -13.50 6.47 20.49
CA THR A 184 -12.23 6.07 19.87
C THR A 184 -12.39 6.06 18.36
N VAL A 185 -11.62 6.88 17.67
CA VAL A 185 -11.63 6.95 16.20
C VAL A 185 -10.35 6.35 15.64
N LYS A 186 -10.50 5.46 14.64
CA LYS A 186 -9.39 4.87 13.90
C LYS A 186 -9.73 4.83 12.42
N VAL A 187 -8.79 5.17 11.57
CA VAL A 187 -8.92 5.00 10.11
C VAL A 187 -7.83 4.04 9.64
N GLU A 188 -8.24 2.96 9.02
CA GLU A 188 -7.34 2.04 8.34
C GLU A 188 -7.37 2.31 6.83
N GLN A 189 -6.21 2.33 6.20
CA GLN A 189 -6.11 2.56 4.76
C GLN A 189 -5.81 1.26 4.04
N MET A 190 -6.52 1.03 2.94
CA MET A 190 -6.29 -0.06 2.02
C MET A 190 -5.98 0.46 0.63
N ASP A 191 -4.84 0.05 0.11
CA ASP A 191 -4.47 0.31 -1.29
C ASP A 191 -5.27 -0.61 -2.21
N THR A 192 -6.00 -0.03 -3.15
CA THR A 192 -6.83 -0.75 -4.12
C THR A 192 -6.14 -0.96 -5.47
N ARG A 193 -4.87 -0.58 -5.60
CA ARG A 193 -4.06 -0.83 -6.79
C ARG A 193 -3.69 -2.30 -6.91
N LEU A 194 -3.22 -2.66 -8.09
CA LEU A 194 -2.61 -3.97 -8.32
C LEU A 194 -1.35 -4.12 -7.46
N GLN A 195 -1.31 -5.19 -6.67
CA GLN A 195 -0.21 -5.53 -5.79
C GLN A 195 0.44 -6.83 -6.23
N ALA A 196 1.74 -6.97 -5.99
CA ALA A 196 2.48 -8.18 -6.27
C ALA A 196 2.91 -8.86 -4.97
N MET A 197 2.91 -10.19 -4.99
CA MET A 197 3.36 -11.03 -3.89
C MET A 197 4.26 -12.13 -4.44
N GLU A 198 5.34 -12.42 -3.74
CA GLU A 198 6.21 -13.55 -4.05
C GLU A 198 6.17 -14.59 -2.92
N VAL A 199 5.92 -15.84 -3.30
CA VAL A 199 6.04 -17.00 -2.42
C VAL A 199 7.31 -17.74 -2.80
N SER A 200 8.34 -17.64 -1.97
CA SER A 200 9.67 -18.13 -2.28
C SER A 200 10.10 -19.30 -1.41
N GLY A 201 11.05 -20.08 -1.93
CA GLY A 201 11.79 -21.09 -1.18
C GLY A 201 10.97 -22.30 -0.72
N GLN A 202 9.87 -22.61 -1.37
CA GLN A 202 9.03 -23.77 -1.00
C GLN A 202 9.70 -25.06 -1.44
N GLU A 203 10.15 -25.85 -0.47
CA GLU A 203 10.66 -27.21 -0.70
C GLU A 203 9.48 -28.18 -0.71
N ILE A 204 9.29 -28.84 -1.84
CA ILE A 204 8.10 -29.67 -2.12
C ILE A 204 8.57 -30.98 -2.76
N LEU A 205 7.93 -32.09 -2.37
CA LEU A 205 8.11 -33.38 -3.00
C LEU A 205 7.08 -33.58 -4.11
N THR A 206 7.54 -33.98 -5.26
CA THR A 206 6.70 -34.42 -6.37
C THR A 206 6.07 -35.79 -6.11
N LYS A 207 5.13 -36.23 -6.97
CA LYS A 207 4.49 -37.55 -6.90
C LYS A 207 5.52 -38.69 -6.95
N ASP A 208 6.59 -38.53 -7.73
CA ASP A 208 7.71 -39.45 -7.91
C ASP A 208 8.83 -39.25 -6.85
N LYS A 209 8.52 -38.53 -5.76
CA LYS A 209 9.38 -38.33 -4.57
C LYS A 209 10.67 -37.54 -4.86
N VAL A 210 10.70 -36.75 -5.89
CA VAL A 210 11.81 -35.81 -6.14
C VAL A 210 11.55 -34.54 -5.35
N SER A 211 12.53 -34.15 -4.50
CA SER A 211 12.49 -32.85 -3.83
C SER A 211 12.87 -31.74 -4.80
N LEU A 212 12.06 -30.68 -4.84
CA LEU A 212 12.35 -29.50 -5.61
C LEU A 212 12.02 -28.24 -4.80
N ARG A 213 12.63 -27.13 -5.15
CA ARG A 213 12.31 -25.83 -4.58
C ARG A 213 11.65 -24.98 -5.64
N ALA A 214 10.46 -24.43 -5.34
CA ALA A 214 9.70 -23.61 -6.26
C ALA A 214 9.48 -22.20 -5.69
N ASN A 215 9.54 -21.21 -6.57
CA ASN A 215 9.19 -19.82 -6.34
C ASN A 215 7.99 -19.46 -7.20
N LEU A 216 7.03 -18.75 -6.60
CA LEU A 216 5.81 -18.35 -7.27
C LEU A 216 5.61 -16.85 -7.11
N ALA A 217 5.20 -16.18 -8.17
CA ALA A 217 4.79 -14.78 -8.16
C ALA A 217 3.29 -14.68 -8.44
N ALA A 218 2.61 -13.83 -7.69
CA ALA A 218 1.19 -13.58 -7.87
C ALA A 218 0.91 -12.08 -7.91
N GLN A 219 -0.10 -11.70 -8.67
CA GLN A 219 -0.64 -10.33 -8.68
C GLN A 219 -2.10 -10.37 -8.26
N TYR A 220 -2.45 -9.50 -7.32
CA TYR A 220 -3.80 -9.40 -6.78
C TYR A 220 -4.22 -7.95 -6.58
N GLN A 221 -5.51 -7.76 -6.44
CA GLN A 221 -6.11 -6.46 -6.22
C GLN A 221 -7.22 -6.58 -5.18
N ILE A 222 -7.25 -5.69 -4.19
CA ILE A 222 -8.34 -5.61 -3.22
C ILE A 222 -9.45 -4.79 -3.88
N THR A 223 -10.58 -5.43 -4.17
CA THR A 223 -11.73 -4.81 -4.83
C THR A 223 -12.84 -4.44 -3.84
N ASP A 224 -12.95 -5.21 -2.75
CA ASP A 224 -13.88 -4.92 -1.66
C ASP A 224 -13.12 -4.85 -0.32
N PRO A 225 -12.62 -3.66 0.06
CA PRO A 225 -11.92 -3.45 1.32
C PRO A 225 -12.77 -3.77 2.56
N VAL A 226 -14.08 -3.57 2.49
CA VAL A 226 -14.99 -3.82 3.63
C VAL A 226 -15.08 -5.32 3.93
N THR A 227 -15.32 -6.12 2.90
CA THR A 227 -15.34 -7.59 3.03
C THR A 227 -13.98 -8.10 3.47
N ALA A 228 -12.89 -7.56 2.91
CA ALA A 228 -11.55 -8.00 3.24
C ALA A 228 -11.20 -7.82 4.74
N VAL A 229 -11.50 -6.65 5.31
CA VAL A 229 -11.24 -6.39 6.75
C VAL A 229 -12.15 -7.18 7.67
N LYS A 230 -13.41 -7.38 7.28
CA LYS A 230 -14.35 -8.19 8.09
C LYS A 230 -13.98 -9.68 8.11
N ALA A 231 -13.47 -10.20 6.99
CA ALA A 231 -13.12 -11.60 6.84
C ALA A 231 -11.73 -11.96 7.36
N LEU A 232 -10.76 -11.07 7.23
CA LEU A 232 -9.34 -11.37 7.44
C LEU A 232 -8.67 -10.35 8.36
N VAL A 233 -7.94 -10.87 9.35
CA VAL A 233 -7.06 -10.04 10.20
C VAL A 233 -5.78 -9.64 9.45
N ASP A 234 -5.24 -10.56 8.66
CA ASP A 234 -4.04 -10.37 7.85
C ASP A 234 -4.30 -10.89 6.44
N ILE A 235 -4.61 -9.96 5.54
CA ILE A 235 -4.90 -10.27 4.13
C ILE A 235 -3.65 -10.84 3.45
N THR A 236 -2.52 -10.18 3.61
CA THR A 236 -1.26 -10.57 2.96
C THR A 236 -0.79 -11.94 3.40
N GLY A 237 -0.79 -12.21 4.70
CA GLY A 237 -0.40 -13.51 5.23
C GLY A 237 -1.38 -14.62 4.86
N THR A 238 -2.67 -14.31 4.72
CA THR A 238 -3.66 -15.30 4.28
C THR A 238 -3.48 -15.65 2.80
N LEU A 239 -3.32 -14.65 1.94
CA LEU A 239 -3.04 -14.87 0.51
C LEU A 239 -1.74 -15.67 0.30
N TYR A 240 -0.70 -15.34 1.07
CA TYR A 240 0.55 -16.08 1.05
C TYR A 240 0.35 -17.57 1.36
N ARG A 241 -0.40 -17.90 2.42
CA ARG A 241 -0.69 -19.28 2.81
C ARG A 241 -1.54 -20.01 1.76
N GLU A 242 -2.57 -19.36 1.19
CA GLU A 242 -3.39 -19.97 0.15
C GLU A 242 -2.58 -20.28 -1.12
N LEU A 243 -1.71 -19.38 -1.55
CA LEU A 243 -0.79 -19.60 -2.66
C LEU A 243 0.20 -20.74 -2.35
N GLN A 244 0.74 -20.78 -1.14
CA GLN A 244 1.65 -21.83 -0.71
C GLN A 244 0.97 -23.22 -0.71
N PHE A 245 -0.26 -23.32 -0.20
CA PHE A 245 -1.00 -24.58 -0.20
C PHE A 245 -1.38 -25.02 -1.61
N ALA A 246 -1.85 -24.11 -2.45
CA ALA A 246 -2.17 -24.41 -3.85
C ALA A 246 -0.96 -24.88 -4.63
N LEU A 247 0.21 -24.22 -4.46
CA LEU A 247 1.46 -24.61 -5.08
C LEU A 247 1.87 -26.01 -4.64
N ARG A 248 1.86 -26.28 -3.33
CA ARG A 248 2.22 -27.59 -2.76
C ARG A 248 1.30 -28.70 -3.26
N ALA A 249 0.01 -28.49 -3.29
CA ALA A 249 -0.98 -29.45 -3.79
C ALA A 249 -0.76 -29.74 -5.28
N SER A 250 -0.54 -28.69 -6.07
CA SER A 250 -0.36 -28.81 -7.52
C SER A 250 0.93 -29.54 -7.91
N ILE A 251 2.03 -29.32 -7.18
CA ILE A 251 3.31 -30.02 -7.40
C ILE A 251 3.24 -31.46 -6.88
N GLY A 252 2.72 -31.67 -5.68
CA GLY A 252 2.69 -33.01 -5.02
C GLY A 252 1.86 -34.05 -5.77
N THR A 253 0.92 -33.64 -6.64
CA THR A 253 0.11 -34.56 -7.45
C THR A 253 0.72 -34.89 -8.82
N ARG A 254 1.83 -34.26 -9.21
CA ARG A 254 2.47 -34.39 -10.53
C ARG A 254 3.86 -34.99 -10.42
N THR A 255 4.30 -35.64 -11.53
CA THR A 255 5.68 -36.10 -11.68
C THR A 255 6.58 -34.96 -12.14
N LEU A 256 7.88 -35.09 -11.94
CA LEU A 256 8.86 -34.10 -12.39
C LEU A 256 8.78 -33.83 -13.90
N ASP A 257 8.64 -34.88 -14.71
CA ASP A 257 8.56 -34.77 -16.16
C ASP A 257 7.34 -33.96 -16.60
N THR A 258 6.17 -34.18 -15.97
CA THR A 258 4.97 -33.39 -16.24
C THR A 258 5.12 -31.92 -15.83
N LEU A 259 5.80 -31.66 -14.73
CA LEU A 259 6.07 -30.28 -14.26
C LEU A 259 7.02 -29.50 -15.17
N LEU A 260 8.02 -30.18 -15.71
CA LEU A 260 8.98 -29.56 -16.63
C LEU A 260 8.45 -29.42 -18.04
N GLY A 261 7.53 -30.32 -18.46
CA GLY A 261 6.94 -30.35 -19.80
C GLY A 261 5.87 -29.28 -20.01
N ASP A 262 5.04 -28.98 -19.00
CA ASP A 262 3.94 -28.02 -19.12
C ASP A 262 3.86 -27.08 -17.88
N LYS A 263 4.64 -26.02 -17.94
CA LYS A 263 4.63 -24.98 -16.89
C LYS A 263 3.32 -24.18 -16.89
N GLY A 264 2.70 -23.97 -18.04
CA GLY A 264 1.48 -23.17 -18.15
C GLY A 264 0.28 -23.83 -17.48
N GLU A 265 0.22 -25.16 -17.51
CA GLU A 265 -0.83 -25.91 -16.81
C GLU A 265 -0.70 -25.81 -15.29
N LEU A 266 0.52 -25.76 -14.75
CA LEU A 266 0.77 -25.56 -13.32
C LEU A 266 0.27 -24.18 -12.88
N ASP A 267 0.63 -23.13 -13.61
CA ASP A 267 0.20 -21.76 -13.34
C ASP A 267 -1.32 -21.64 -13.34
N ARG A 268 -1.98 -22.26 -14.34
CA ARG A 268 -3.44 -22.25 -14.47
C ARG A 268 -4.13 -22.91 -13.29
N VAL A 269 -3.69 -24.08 -12.87
CA VAL A 269 -4.31 -24.83 -11.77
C VAL A 269 -4.14 -24.11 -10.44
N VAL A 270 -2.96 -23.55 -10.18
CA VAL A 270 -2.72 -22.74 -8.96
C VAL A 270 -3.61 -21.50 -8.98
N PHE A 271 -3.67 -20.80 -10.11
CA PHE A 271 -4.52 -19.62 -10.28
C PHE A 271 -6.00 -19.92 -10.01
N GLU A 272 -6.56 -20.94 -10.66
CA GLU A 272 -7.97 -21.34 -10.51
C GLU A 272 -8.29 -21.74 -9.06
N THR A 273 -7.39 -22.51 -8.42
CA THR A 273 -7.58 -22.96 -7.03
C THR A 273 -7.62 -21.79 -6.04
N VAL A 274 -6.78 -20.78 -6.24
CA VAL A 274 -6.69 -19.65 -5.32
C VAL A 274 -7.74 -18.59 -5.63
N ARG A 275 -8.03 -18.34 -6.91
CA ARG A 275 -8.97 -17.31 -7.38
C ARG A 275 -10.32 -17.38 -6.69
N ASP A 276 -10.91 -18.56 -6.65
CA ASP A 276 -12.27 -18.75 -6.14
C ASP A 276 -12.32 -18.56 -4.62
N LYS A 277 -11.28 -19.01 -3.91
CA LYS A 277 -11.17 -18.83 -2.45
C LYS A 277 -10.96 -17.37 -2.06
N VAL A 278 -10.05 -16.65 -2.75
CA VAL A 278 -9.75 -15.27 -2.38
C VAL A 278 -10.84 -14.28 -2.79
N ALA A 279 -11.68 -14.64 -3.75
CA ALA A 279 -12.85 -13.87 -4.13
C ALA A 279 -13.85 -13.71 -2.98
N GLU A 280 -13.99 -14.72 -2.11
CA GLU A 280 -14.84 -14.67 -0.92
C GLU A 280 -14.38 -13.59 0.08
N TYR A 281 -13.10 -13.20 0.03
CA TYR A 281 -12.50 -12.17 0.89
C TYR A 281 -12.44 -10.79 0.24
N GLY A 282 -13.14 -10.56 -0.87
CA GLY A 282 -13.12 -9.28 -1.57
C GLY A 282 -11.81 -8.98 -2.30
N VAL A 283 -11.00 -10.01 -2.59
CA VAL A 283 -9.73 -9.92 -3.30
C VAL A 283 -9.85 -10.60 -4.67
N VAL A 284 -9.36 -9.95 -5.71
CA VAL A 284 -9.31 -10.51 -7.06
C VAL A 284 -7.88 -10.88 -7.41
N MET A 285 -7.65 -12.17 -7.68
CA MET A 285 -6.39 -12.66 -8.25
C MET A 285 -6.35 -12.30 -9.72
N LYS A 286 -5.29 -11.61 -10.16
CA LYS A 286 -5.11 -11.19 -11.56
C LYS A 286 -4.23 -12.15 -12.35
N SER A 287 -3.12 -12.57 -11.75
CA SER A 287 -2.20 -13.55 -12.34
C SER A 287 -1.45 -14.30 -11.25
N VAL A 288 -1.09 -15.53 -11.60
CA VAL A 288 -0.21 -16.37 -10.82
C VAL A 288 0.74 -17.05 -11.79
N GLY A 289 2.02 -17.11 -11.47
CA GLY A 289 3.03 -17.78 -12.29
C GLY A 289 4.16 -18.36 -11.46
N VAL A 290 4.59 -19.55 -11.79
CA VAL A 290 5.78 -20.17 -11.22
C VAL A 290 7.00 -19.53 -11.86
N LYS A 291 7.79 -18.83 -11.04
CA LYS A 291 8.97 -18.08 -11.48
C LYS A 291 10.12 -19.04 -11.80
N ASP A 292 10.48 -19.86 -10.82
CA ASP A 292 11.59 -20.78 -10.90
C ASP A 292 11.26 -22.11 -10.23
N VAL A 293 11.76 -23.21 -10.83
CA VAL A 293 11.79 -24.53 -10.24
C VAL A 293 13.26 -24.95 -10.13
N ILE A 294 13.74 -25.07 -8.91
CA ILE A 294 15.14 -25.38 -8.61
C ILE A 294 15.22 -26.83 -8.15
N LEU A 295 15.99 -27.62 -8.88
CA LEU A 295 16.26 -29.01 -8.55
C LEU A 295 17.55 -29.14 -7.71
N PRO A 296 17.65 -30.15 -6.81
CA PRO A 296 18.91 -30.51 -6.17
C PRO A 296 19.98 -30.82 -7.20
N GLY A 297 21.26 -30.55 -6.87
CA GLY A 297 22.38 -30.71 -7.80
C GLY A 297 22.48 -32.11 -8.43
N GLU A 298 22.36 -33.16 -7.60
CA GLU A 298 22.38 -34.54 -8.05
C GLU A 298 21.29 -34.88 -9.09
N MET A 299 20.06 -34.41 -8.87
CA MET A 299 18.95 -34.61 -9.81
C MET A 299 19.16 -33.84 -11.12
N LYS A 300 19.77 -32.66 -11.05
CA LYS A 300 20.11 -31.88 -12.23
C LYS A 300 21.14 -32.60 -13.10
N GLU A 301 22.14 -33.25 -12.48
CA GLU A 301 23.15 -34.03 -13.19
C GLU A 301 22.52 -35.24 -13.89
N ILE A 302 21.66 -36.00 -13.19
CA ILE A 302 20.96 -37.15 -13.76
C ILE A 302 20.10 -36.74 -14.96
N LEU A 303 19.32 -35.67 -14.82
CA LEU A 303 18.49 -35.14 -15.93
C LEU A 303 19.34 -34.68 -17.12
N ASN A 304 20.48 -34.05 -16.88
CA ASN A 304 21.39 -33.66 -17.95
C ASN A 304 21.95 -34.89 -18.69
N GLN A 305 22.29 -35.97 -17.98
CA GLN A 305 22.73 -37.22 -18.62
C GLN A 305 21.62 -37.84 -19.49
N VAL A 306 20.39 -37.88 -19.00
CA VAL A 306 19.23 -38.39 -19.77
C VAL A 306 19.03 -37.56 -21.04
N VAL A 307 18.99 -36.25 -20.91
CA VAL A 307 18.82 -35.33 -22.05
C VAL A 307 19.96 -35.46 -23.08
N GLN A 308 21.20 -35.61 -22.60
CA GLN A 308 22.35 -35.87 -23.48
C GLN A 308 22.22 -37.20 -24.24
N ALA A 309 21.81 -38.28 -23.56
CA ALA A 309 21.59 -39.56 -24.16
C ALA A 309 20.47 -39.56 -25.22
N GLU A 310 19.34 -38.88 -24.91
CA GLU A 310 18.25 -38.69 -25.85
C GLU A 310 18.66 -37.87 -27.10
N LYS A 311 19.39 -36.76 -26.88
CA LYS A 311 19.89 -35.95 -28.01
C LYS A 311 20.92 -36.69 -28.83
N ALA A 312 21.79 -37.47 -28.23
CA ALA A 312 22.73 -38.36 -28.94
C ALA A 312 21.99 -39.44 -29.75
N ALA A 313 20.97 -40.06 -29.20
CA ALA A 313 20.15 -41.03 -29.89
C ALA A 313 19.40 -40.38 -31.09
N GLN A 314 18.80 -39.22 -30.92
CA GLN A 314 18.14 -38.46 -31.99
C GLN A 314 19.14 -38.10 -33.11
N ALA A 315 20.33 -37.60 -32.75
CA ALA A 315 21.39 -37.28 -33.71
C ALA A 315 21.82 -38.51 -34.51
N ASN A 316 21.98 -39.67 -33.84
CA ASN A 316 22.34 -40.92 -34.50
C ASN A 316 21.24 -41.43 -35.47
N ILE A 317 19.95 -41.27 -35.12
CA ILE A 317 18.84 -41.60 -36.02
C ILE A 317 18.86 -40.70 -37.25
N ILE A 318 19.04 -39.40 -37.10
CA ILE A 318 19.16 -38.47 -38.21
C ILE A 318 20.35 -38.82 -39.08
N LYS A 319 21.54 -39.04 -38.48
CA LYS A 319 22.74 -39.42 -39.21
C LYS A 319 22.56 -40.70 -40.05
N ARG A 320 21.99 -41.76 -39.48
CA ARG A 320 21.70 -43.01 -40.18
C ARG A 320 20.68 -42.80 -41.33
N ARG A 321 19.69 -41.95 -41.12
CA ARG A 321 18.71 -41.64 -42.15
C ARG A 321 19.35 -40.89 -43.32
N GLU A 322 20.24 -39.95 -43.05
CA GLU A 322 20.98 -39.22 -44.09
C GLU A 322 21.99 -40.11 -44.80
N GLU A 323 22.70 -40.97 -44.07
CA GLU A 323 23.61 -41.98 -44.66
C GLU A 323 22.85 -42.96 -45.61
N THR A 324 21.65 -43.41 -45.15
CA THR A 324 20.82 -44.28 -45.96
C THR A 324 20.29 -43.54 -47.23
N ALA A 325 19.88 -42.26 -47.08
CA ALA A 325 19.45 -41.44 -48.21
C ALA A 325 20.59 -41.17 -49.19
N ALA A 326 21.76 -40.87 -48.69
CA ALA A 326 22.98 -40.72 -49.51
C ALA A 326 23.35 -41.97 -50.24
N THR A 327 23.36 -43.15 -49.56
CA THR A 327 23.62 -44.44 -50.21
C THR A 327 22.62 -44.80 -51.28
N ARG A 328 21.30 -44.53 -51.06
CA ARG A 328 20.27 -44.73 -52.09
C ARG A 328 20.46 -43.79 -53.29
N SER A 329 20.86 -42.50 -53.03
CA SER A 329 21.16 -41.56 -54.09
C SER A 329 22.37 -42.01 -54.92
N LEU A 330 23.43 -42.50 -54.25
CA LEU A 330 24.59 -43.04 -54.93
C LEU A 330 24.23 -44.29 -55.77
N LEU A 331 23.42 -45.21 -55.24
CA LEU A 331 22.96 -46.41 -55.97
C LEU A 331 22.13 -46.00 -57.21
N ASN A 332 21.23 -45.05 -57.10
CA ASN A 332 20.43 -44.55 -58.25
C ASN A 332 21.34 -43.86 -59.22
N THR A 333 22.34 -43.10 -58.81
CA THR A 333 23.30 -42.48 -59.71
C THR A 333 24.16 -43.56 -60.45
N ALA A 334 24.60 -44.58 -59.74
CA ALA A 334 25.33 -45.70 -60.36
C ALA A 334 24.55 -46.44 -61.34
N ARG A 335 23.25 -46.70 -61.11
CA ARG A 335 22.34 -47.30 -62.12
C ARG A 335 22.19 -46.47 -63.41
N LEU A 336 21.99 -45.13 -63.21
CA LEU A 336 21.91 -44.21 -64.35
C LEU A 336 23.22 -44.14 -65.14
N MET A 337 24.35 -44.30 -64.48
CA MET A 337 25.66 -44.34 -65.15
C MET A 337 25.87 -45.67 -65.95
N ASP A 338 25.37 -46.76 -65.40
CA ASP A 338 25.43 -48.12 -66.07
C ASP A 338 24.58 -48.12 -67.32
N GLU A 339 23.44 -47.43 -67.30
CA GLU A 339 22.53 -47.31 -68.44
C GLU A 339 23.00 -46.25 -69.46
N ASN A 340 23.87 -45.31 -69.10
CA ASN A 340 24.30 -44.22 -69.98
C ASN A 340 25.85 -43.98 -69.92
N PRO A 341 26.63 -44.53 -70.84
CA PRO A 341 28.09 -44.38 -70.85
C PRO A 341 28.60 -42.93 -70.99
N VAL A 342 27.79 -42.03 -71.54
CA VAL A 342 28.14 -40.61 -71.69
C VAL A 342 28.13 -39.94 -70.28
N LEU A 343 27.19 -40.32 -69.45
CA LEU A 343 27.02 -39.78 -68.06
C LEU A 343 28.18 -40.28 -67.17
N LEU A 344 28.62 -41.52 -67.36
CA LEU A 344 29.81 -42.05 -66.68
C LEU A 344 31.03 -41.22 -67.02
N ARG A 345 31.25 -40.91 -68.32
CA ARG A 345 32.39 -40.11 -68.77
C ARG A 345 32.39 -38.69 -68.23
N LEU A 346 31.19 -38.04 -68.18
CA LEU A 346 31.04 -36.74 -67.54
C LEU A 346 31.40 -36.74 -66.06
N LYS A 347 31.00 -37.75 -65.31
CA LYS A 347 31.32 -37.93 -63.88
C LYS A 347 32.81 -38.20 -63.63
N GLU A 348 33.46 -38.91 -64.53
CA GLU A 348 34.92 -39.14 -64.51
C GLU A 348 35.64 -37.80 -64.70
N LEU A 349 35.20 -36.95 -65.62
CA LEU A 349 35.77 -35.60 -65.84
C LEU A 349 35.55 -34.69 -64.62
N GLU A 350 34.35 -34.71 -64.03
CA GLU A 350 34.07 -33.95 -62.82
C GLU A 350 34.92 -34.41 -61.61
N ALA A 351 35.17 -35.70 -61.50
CA ALA A 351 36.08 -36.24 -60.47
C ALA A 351 37.52 -35.80 -60.66
N LEU A 352 37.97 -35.75 -61.94
CA LEU A 352 39.29 -35.24 -62.30
C LEU A 352 39.41 -33.73 -62.03
N GLU A 353 38.38 -32.92 -62.31
CA GLU A 353 38.35 -31.54 -62.00
C GLU A 353 38.48 -31.31 -60.49
N LYS A 354 37.74 -32.01 -59.67
CA LYS A 354 37.87 -31.93 -58.21
C LYS A 354 39.21 -32.35 -57.62
N ILE A 355 39.88 -33.29 -58.32
CA ILE A 355 41.24 -33.69 -57.93
C ILE A 355 42.23 -32.60 -58.33
N THR A 356 42.09 -31.99 -59.52
CA THR A 356 42.98 -30.92 -59.98
C THR A 356 42.82 -29.64 -59.18
N GLU A 357 41.64 -29.33 -58.61
CA GLU A 357 41.45 -28.22 -57.72
C GLU A 357 42.24 -28.34 -56.39
N LYS A 358 42.57 -29.57 -55.97
CA LYS A 358 43.26 -29.83 -54.70
C LYS A 358 44.74 -30.12 -54.87
N VAL A 359 45.29 -30.13 -56.12
CA VAL A 359 46.68 -30.52 -56.39
C VAL A 359 47.32 -29.47 -57.31
N ASP A 360 48.35 -28.79 -56.84
CA ASP A 360 49.09 -27.69 -57.57
C ASP A 360 49.77 -28.16 -58.88
N LYS A 361 50.04 -29.44 -59.03
CA LYS A 361 50.66 -29.97 -60.23
C LYS A 361 50.29 -31.45 -60.44
N LEU A 362 49.56 -31.74 -61.52
CA LEU A 362 49.21 -33.07 -61.96
C LEU A 362 50.06 -33.42 -63.20
N THR A 363 50.91 -34.42 -63.12
CA THR A 363 51.66 -34.92 -64.27
C THR A 363 51.05 -36.27 -64.69
N VAL A 364 50.48 -36.35 -65.92
CA VAL A 364 49.83 -37.55 -66.43
C VAL A 364 50.75 -38.25 -67.42
N PHE A 365 51.24 -39.45 -67.13
CA PHE A 365 51.99 -40.29 -68.01
C PHE A 365 51.08 -41.32 -68.71
N GLY A 366 51.01 -41.35 -69.97
CA GLY A 366 50.33 -42.38 -70.77
C GLY A 366 48.92 -42.09 -71.27
N GLY A 367 48.49 -40.79 -71.19
CA GLY A 367 47.14 -40.39 -71.61
C GLY A 367 46.08 -40.56 -70.56
N LEU A 368 44.95 -39.83 -70.70
CA LEU A 368 43.87 -39.83 -69.72
C LEU A 368 43.20 -41.21 -69.49
N ASP A 369 43.16 -42.06 -70.51
CA ASP A 369 42.61 -43.42 -70.41
C ASP A 369 43.42 -44.38 -69.54
N GLY A 370 44.70 -44.18 -69.38
CA GLY A 370 45.59 -44.97 -68.48
C GLY A 370 45.36 -44.71 -67.03
N VAL A 371 45.22 -43.40 -66.62
CA VAL A 371 45.01 -42.97 -65.27
C VAL A 371 43.66 -43.43 -64.75
N MET A 372 42.68 -43.46 -65.58
CA MET A 372 41.32 -43.88 -65.25
C MET A 372 41.13 -45.40 -65.03
N ARG A 373 41.84 -46.20 -65.80
CA ARG A 373 41.88 -47.66 -65.53
C ARG A 373 42.60 -48.07 -64.26
N ASP A 374 43.59 -47.32 -63.85
CA ASP A 374 44.33 -47.63 -62.63
C ASP A 374 43.64 -47.11 -61.37
N MET A 375 42.85 -46.04 -61.42
CA MET A 375 42.01 -45.58 -60.31
C MET A 375 40.88 -46.56 -59.99
N VAL A 376 40.31 -47.27 -60.95
CA VAL A 376 39.31 -48.32 -60.75
C VAL A 376 39.91 -49.57 -60.11
N LYS A 377 41.22 -49.82 -60.25
CA LYS A 377 41.90 -50.96 -59.63
C LYS A 377 42.35 -50.76 -58.17
N ILE A 378 42.33 -49.53 -57.64
CA ILE A 378 42.74 -49.22 -56.26
C ILE A 378 41.57 -49.40 -55.23
N HIS A 379 40.35 -49.69 -55.68
CA HIS A 379 39.19 -49.91 -54.86
C HIS A 379 38.65 -51.36 -55.00
N VAL A 380 39.50 -52.39 -54.77
CA VAL A 380 39.08 -53.73 -54.38
C VAL A 380 39.87 -54.18 -53.19
#